data_6066a98cd523e77af3a7e9e61de8c8d5
#
_entry.id   6066a98cd523e77af3a7e9e61de8c8d5
#
_cell.length_a   1.000
_cell.length_b   1.000
_cell.length_c   1.000
_cell.angle_alpha   90.00
_cell.angle_beta   90.00
_cell.angle_gamma   90.00
#
_symmetry.space_group_name_H-M   'P 1'
#
loop_
_entity.id
_entity.type
_entity.pdbx_description
1 polymer ?
#
loop_
_entity_poly.entity_id
_entity_poly.type
_entity_poly.pdbx_seq_one_letter_code
_entity_poly.pdbx_strand_id
1 'polypeptide(L)'
;MSDPRHYTPEEVMLAAFGWLQVAAKVDRQAAQWAAYDWLQDSESGLPYAALIDNNAREDARFWAETANPAELEAYALAAVDRLAGMSGGYAMFATRQMKRLAGALFRRMAPEEKAAFANWIQGQINE
;
A
#
# COMPACT_ATOMS: atom_id res chain seq x y z
N MET A 1 3.87 -29.83 15.67
CA MET A 1 4.20 -28.41 15.47
C MET A 1 4.37 -27.75 16.83
N SER A 2 5.48 -27.05 17.04
CA SER A 2 5.75 -26.40 18.33
C SER A 2 4.76 -25.25 18.57
N ASP A 3 4.39 -25.06 19.83
CA ASP A 3 3.53 -23.94 20.23
C ASP A 3 4.29 -22.62 20.02
N PRO A 4 3.75 -21.67 19.24
CA PRO A 4 4.42 -20.36 19.02
C PRO A 4 4.79 -19.62 20.28
N ARG A 5 4.08 -19.86 21.37
CA ARG A 5 4.35 -19.20 22.66
C ARG A 5 5.68 -19.62 23.27
N HIS A 6 6.28 -20.71 22.80
CA HIS A 6 7.56 -21.20 23.30
C HIS A 6 8.76 -20.64 22.55
N TYR A 7 8.54 -19.85 21.50
CA TYR A 7 9.64 -19.24 20.74
C TYR A 7 10.08 -17.93 21.36
N THR A 8 11.38 -17.72 21.41
CA THR A 8 11.93 -16.42 21.82
C THR A 8 11.77 -15.40 20.68
N PRO A 9 11.77 -14.09 20.99
CA PRO A 9 11.75 -13.06 19.95
C PRO A 9 12.88 -13.23 18.92
N GLU A 10 14.07 -13.63 19.35
CA GLU A 10 15.20 -13.86 18.44
C GLU A 10 14.93 -15.00 17.46
N GLU A 11 14.35 -16.09 17.94
CA GLU A 11 13.99 -17.22 17.09
C GLU A 11 12.95 -16.82 16.03
N VAL A 12 11.97 -16.01 16.43
CA VAL A 12 10.94 -15.52 15.51
C VAL A 12 11.57 -14.62 14.45
N MET A 13 12.46 -13.71 14.85
CA MET A 13 13.16 -12.81 13.93
C MET A 13 14.00 -13.58 12.91
N LEU A 14 14.73 -14.59 13.37
CA LEU A 14 15.56 -15.42 12.49
C LEU A 14 14.71 -16.21 11.49
N ALA A 15 13.58 -16.74 11.93
CA ALA A 15 12.66 -17.47 11.06
C ALA A 15 12.08 -16.55 9.99
N ALA A 16 11.59 -15.37 10.37
CA ALA A 16 11.04 -14.39 9.44
C ALA A 16 12.09 -13.94 8.42
N PHE A 17 13.29 -13.62 8.89
CA PHE A 17 14.39 -13.22 8.02
C PHE A 17 14.77 -14.32 7.05
N GLY A 18 14.81 -15.58 7.51
CA GLY A 18 15.10 -16.74 6.67
C GLY A 18 14.10 -16.89 5.53
N TRP A 19 12.81 -16.75 5.83
CA TRP A 19 11.77 -16.83 4.80
C TRP A 19 11.88 -15.70 3.77
N LEU A 20 12.15 -14.47 4.24
CA LEU A 20 12.36 -13.33 3.33
C LEU A 20 13.59 -13.54 2.44
N GLN A 21 14.66 -14.10 2.99
CA GLN A 21 15.87 -14.42 2.22
C GLN A 21 15.59 -15.44 1.11
N VAL A 22 14.85 -16.50 1.43
CA VAL A 22 14.46 -17.52 0.45
C VAL A 22 13.59 -16.89 -0.65
N ALA A 23 12.60 -16.11 -0.26
CA ALA A 23 11.74 -15.42 -1.23
C ALA A 23 12.54 -14.47 -2.12
N ALA A 24 13.50 -13.75 -1.55
CA ALA A 24 14.34 -12.80 -2.29
C ALA A 24 15.23 -13.47 -3.33
N LYS A 25 15.62 -14.72 -3.12
CA LYS A 25 16.38 -15.48 -4.12
C LYS A 25 15.55 -15.79 -5.36
N VAL A 26 14.25 -15.91 -5.19
CA VAL A 26 13.33 -16.17 -6.31
C VAL A 26 12.98 -14.85 -7.01
N ASP A 27 12.53 -13.86 -6.23
CA ASP A 27 12.19 -12.53 -6.75
C ASP A 27 12.38 -11.52 -5.62
N ARG A 28 13.46 -10.75 -5.69
CA ARG A 28 13.83 -9.79 -4.67
C ARG A 28 12.78 -8.68 -4.51
N GLN A 29 12.28 -8.18 -5.63
CA GLN A 29 11.28 -7.11 -5.61
C GLN A 29 9.97 -7.57 -4.99
N ALA A 30 9.52 -8.77 -5.34
CA ALA A 30 8.31 -9.34 -4.76
C ALA A 30 8.45 -9.53 -3.25
N ALA A 31 9.62 -10.00 -2.79
CA ALA A 31 9.88 -10.17 -1.35
C ALA A 31 9.84 -8.82 -0.62
N GLN A 32 10.43 -7.78 -1.20
CA GLN A 32 10.40 -6.44 -0.62
C GLN A 32 8.99 -5.88 -0.56
N TRP A 33 8.20 -6.07 -1.61
CA TRP A 33 6.81 -5.61 -1.64
C TRP A 33 5.95 -6.36 -0.62
N ALA A 34 6.16 -7.66 -0.47
CA ALA A 34 5.44 -8.45 0.53
C ALA A 34 5.75 -7.97 1.95
N ALA A 35 7.02 -7.71 2.25
CA ALA A 35 7.43 -7.18 3.55
C ALA A 35 6.82 -5.80 3.82
N TYR A 36 6.86 -4.92 2.84
CA TYR A 36 6.25 -3.58 2.93
C TYR A 36 4.75 -3.68 3.20
N ASP A 37 4.05 -4.51 2.44
CA ASP A 37 2.61 -4.68 2.56
C ASP A 37 2.23 -5.22 3.95
N TRP A 38 2.98 -6.21 4.43
CA TRP A 38 2.78 -6.77 5.78
C TRP A 38 2.98 -5.71 6.86
N LEU A 39 4.03 -4.90 6.75
CA LEU A 39 4.31 -3.84 7.72
C LEU A 39 3.18 -2.82 7.78
N GLN A 40 2.60 -2.47 6.65
CA GLN A 40 1.48 -1.52 6.61
C GLN A 40 0.22 -2.10 7.26
N ASP A 41 -0.06 -3.38 7.03
CA ASP A 41 -1.27 -4.02 7.55
C ASP A 41 -1.16 -4.44 9.01
N SER A 42 0.05 -4.62 9.52
CA SER A 42 0.29 -5.16 10.86
C SER A 42 0.36 -4.10 11.97
N GLU A 43 0.10 -2.84 11.66
CA GLU A 43 0.23 -1.74 12.62
C GLU A 43 1.60 -1.77 13.33
N SER A 44 2.66 -1.90 12.52
CA SER A 44 4.03 -2.12 13.00
C SER A 44 4.58 -1.01 13.91
N GLY A 45 3.97 0.18 13.87
CA GLY A 45 4.48 1.34 14.59
C GLY A 45 5.66 2.03 13.91
N LEU A 46 6.14 1.50 12.79
CA LEU A 46 7.20 2.16 12.03
C LEU A 46 6.66 3.37 11.28
N PRO A 47 7.41 4.48 11.25
CA PRO A 47 7.02 5.63 10.44
C PRO A 47 6.90 5.23 8.97
N TYR A 48 5.89 5.76 8.30
CA TYR A 48 5.68 5.51 6.86
C TYR A 48 6.94 5.83 6.05
N ALA A 49 7.64 6.88 6.43
CA ALA A 49 8.89 7.30 5.79
C ALA A 49 9.98 6.23 5.78
N ALA A 50 9.97 5.32 6.75
CA ALA A 50 10.96 4.24 6.81
C ALA A 50 10.69 3.12 5.81
N LEU A 51 9.49 3.08 5.22
CA LEU A 51 9.05 2.01 4.34
C LEU A 51 9.21 2.33 2.86
N ILE A 52 9.48 3.57 2.50
CA ILE A 52 9.64 3.99 1.11
C ILE A 52 10.91 4.82 0.93
N ASP A 53 11.40 4.86 -0.30
CA ASP A 53 12.57 5.63 -0.68
C ASP A 53 12.33 7.12 -0.46
N ASN A 54 13.21 7.78 0.29
CA ASN A 54 13.15 9.22 0.54
C ASN A 54 13.15 10.05 -0.74
N ASN A 55 13.97 9.66 -1.72
CA ASN A 55 14.06 10.39 -2.98
C ASN A 55 12.73 10.35 -3.73
N ALA A 56 12.09 9.18 -3.77
CA ALA A 56 10.77 9.04 -4.40
C ALA A 56 9.71 9.87 -3.70
N ARG A 57 9.76 9.94 -2.37
CA ARG A 57 8.84 10.78 -1.59
C ARG A 57 9.03 12.26 -1.85
N GLU A 58 10.28 12.70 -1.86
CA GLU A 58 10.61 14.10 -2.11
C GLU A 58 10.23 14.52 -3.52
N ASP A 59 10.48 13.66 -4.50
CA ASP A 59 10.07 13.90 -5.89
C ASP A 59 8.55 13.98 -6.01
N ALA A 60 7.83 13.07 -5.39
CA ALA A 60 6.37 13.09 -5.41
C ALA A 60 5.81 14.36 -4.78
N ARG A 61 6.39 14.77 -3.64
CA ARG A 61 5.98 16.00 -2.97
C ARG A 61 6.26 17.24 -3.84
N PHE A 62 7.44 17.30 -4.44
CA PHE A 62 7.82 18.40 -5.32
C PHE A 62 6.84 18.53 -6.49
N TRP A 63 6.56 17.43 -7.18
CA TRP A 63 5.63 17.44 -8.31
C TRP A 63 4.21 17.81 -7.87
N ALA A 64 3.77 17.30 -6.72
CA ALA A 64 2.44 17.63 -6.19
C ALA A 64 2.32 19.11 -5.84
N GLU A 65 3.35 19.70 -5.23
CA GLU A 65 3.33 21.11 -4.83
C GLU A 65 3.39 22.07 -6.01
N THR A 66 3.99 21.66 -7.13
CA THR A 66 4.13 22.49 -8.31
C THR A 66 3.02 22.30 -9.34
N ALA A 67 2.21 21.26 -9.18
CA ALA A 67 1.14 20.93 -10.13
C ALA A 67 -0.14 21.71 -9.83
N ASN A 68 -0.89 22.03 -10.88
CA ASN A 68 -2.24 22.55 -10.73
C ASN A 68 -3.24 21.40 -10.47
N PRO A 69 -4.50 21.71 -10.07
CA PRO A 69 -5.46 20.64 -9.74
C PRO A 69 -5.71 19.65 -10.87
N ALA A 70 -5.72 20.08 -12.13
CA ALA A 70 -5.92 19.17 -13.26
C ALA A 70 -4.73 18.22 -13.44
N GLU A 71 -3.51 18.73 -13.24
CA GLU A 71 -2.31 17.91 -13.29
C GLU A 71 -2.25 16.91 -12.14
N LEU A 72 -2.68 17.32 -10.95
CA LEU A 72 -2.76 16.43 -9.79
C LEU A 72 -3.71 15.27 -10.07
N GLU A 73 -4.86 15.55 -10.65
CA GLU A 73 -5.81 14.51 -11.06
C GLU A 73 -5.19 13.57 -12.08
N ALA A 74 -4.52 14.10 -13.09
CA ALA A 74 -3.86 13.30 -14.13
C ALA A 74 -2.79 12.37 -13.53
N TYR A 75 -1.97 12.88 -12.60
CA TYR A 75 -0.95 12.07 -11.95
C TYR A 75 -1.57 10.96 -11.10
N ALA A 76 -2.61 11.29 -10.35
CA ALA A 76 -3.31 10.31 -9.51
C ALA A 76 -3.95 9.21 -10.35
N LEU A 77 -4.62 9.57 -11.44
CA LEU A 77 -5.24 8.60 -12.35
C LEU A 77 -4.19 7.72 -13.02
N ALA A 78 -3.08 8.29 -13.45
CA ALA A 78 -1.99 7.51 -14.05
C ALA A 78 -1.44 6.48 -13.06
N ALA A 79 -1.27 6.85 -11.80
CA ALA A 79 -0.80 5.94 -10.76
C ALA A 79 -1.80 4.81 -10.52
N VAL A 80 -3.08 5.13 -10.43
CA VAL A 80 -4.16 4.15 -10.24
C VAL A 80 -4.24 3.21 -11.44
N ASP A 81 -4.16 3.74 -12.65
CA ASP A 81 -4.16 2.94 -13.88
C ASP A 81 -2.99 1.96 -13.91
N ARG A 82 -1.82 2.41 -13.48
CA ARG A 82 -0.64 1.54 -13.39
C ARG A 82 -0.86 0.40 -12.39
N LEU A 83 -1.42 0.71 -11.21
CA LEU A 83 -1.75 -0.30 -10.21
C LEU A 83 -2.79 -1.29 -10.74
N ALA A 84 -3.83 -0.79 -11.37
CA ALA A 84 -4.90 -1.62 -11.93
C ALA A 84 -4.40 -2.54 -13.05
N GLY A 85 -3.34 -2.14 -13.76
CA GLY A 85 -2.75 -2.93 -14.83
C GLY A 85 -1.77 -4.01 -14.36
N MET A 86 -1.46 -4.07 -13.07
CA MET A 86 -0.57 -5.09 -12.55
C MET A 86 -1.24 -6.46 -12.53
N SER A 87 -0.49 -7.50 -12.88
CA SER A 87 -1.01 -8.86 -13.01
C SER A 87 -0.07 -9.86 -12.35
N GLY A 88 -0.47 -11.14 -12.36
CA GLY A 88 0.32 -12.22 -11.77
C GLY A 88 0.47 -12.06 -10.27
N GLY A 89 1.66 -12.31 -9.76
CA GLY A 89 1.95 -12.25 -8.33
C GLY A 89 1.84 -10.84 -7.72
N TYR A 90 1.85 -9.79 -8.54
CA TYR A 90 1.77 -8.41 -8.06
C TYR A 90 0.34 -7.88 -7.94
N ALA A 91 -0.65 -8.57 -8.54
CA ALA A 91 -2.03 -8.10 -8.56
C ALA A 91 -2.62 -7.96 -7.15
N MET A 92 -2.31 -8.87 -6.26
CA MET A 92 -2.79 -8.83 -4.87
C MET A 92 -2.28 -7.58 -4.14
N PHE A 93 -0.99 -7.28 -4.27
CA PHE A 93 -0.40 -6.12 -3.63
C PHE A 93 -0.97 -4.82 -4.21
N ALA A 94 -1.12 -4.75 -5.53
CA ALA A 94 -1.72 -3.60 -6.20
C ALA A 94 -3.15 -3.36 -5.74
N THR A 95 -3.95 -4.40 -5.58
CA THR A 95 -5.32 -4.31 -5.07
C THR A 95 -5.35 -3.71 -3.66
N ARG A 96 -4.46 -4.14 -2.79
CA ARG A 96 -4.36 -3.59 -1.42
C ARG A 96 -3.95 -2.13 -1.43
N GLN A 97 -3.02 -1.74 -2.29
CA GLN A 97 -2.62 -0.34 -2.44
C GLN A 97 -3.79 0.53 -2.93
N MET A 98 -4.55 0.05 -3.89
CA MET A 98 -5.75 0.77 -4.38
C MET A 98 -6.78 0.96 -3.27
N LYS A 99 -7.01 -0.04 -2.43
CA LYS A 99 -7.92 0.07 -1.29
C LYS A 99 -7.43 1.12 -0.29
N ARG A 100 -6.14 1.15 0.00
CA ARG A 100 -5.55 2.16 0.89
C ARG A 100 -5.72 3.57 0.34
N LEU A 101 -5.49 3.73 -0.97
CA LEU A 101 -5.68 5.02 -1.65
C LEU A 101 -7.14 5.46 -1.59
N ALA A 102 -8.06 4.57 -1.89
CA ALA A 102 -9.50 4.86 -1.82
C ALA A 102 -9.91 5.28 -0.41
N GLY A 103 -9.44 4.57 0.61
CA GLY A 103 -9.69 4.91 2.00
C GLY A 103 -9.10 6.27 2.40
N ALA A 104 -7.90 6.57 1.94
CA ALA A 104 -7.24 7.84 2.20
C ALA A 104 -8.01 9.00 1.57
N LEU A 105 -8.48 8.84 0.35
CA LEU A 105 -9.31 9.84 -0.33
C LEU A 105 -10.62 10.06 0.42
N PHE A 106 -11.30 9.00 0.79
CA PHE A 106 -12.57 9.07 1.51
C PHE A 106 -12.42 9.81 2.84
N ARG A 107 -11.37 9.49 3.61
CA ARG A 107 -11.15 10.13 4.91
C ARG A 107 -10.90 11.64 4.80
N ARG A 108 -10.45 12.12 3.65
CA ARG A 108 -10.16 13.55 3.43
C ARG A 108 -11.36 14.35 2.94
N MET A 109 -12.46 13.68 2.64
CA MET A 109 -13.69 14.36 2.22
C MET A 109 -14.40 14.98 3.42
N ALA A 110 -15.15 16.07 3.18
CA ALA A 110 -16.02 16.65 4.19
C ALA A 110 -17.17 15.67 4.54
N PRO A 111 -17.74 15.75 5.76
CA PRO A 111 -18.80 14.80 6.17
C PRO A 111 -19.96 14.70 5.17
N GLU A 112 -20.41 15.84 4.63
CA GLU A 112 -21.49 15.89 3.64
C GLU A 112 -21.10 15.17 2.34
N GLU A 113 -19.86 15.36 1.92
CA GLU A 113 -19.34 14.73 0.73
C GLU A 113 -19.14 13.22 0.91
N LYS A 114 -18.75 12.79 2.11
CA LYS A 114 -18.64 11.36 2.43
C LYS A 114 -19.97 10.65 2.27
N ALA A 115 -21.04 11.24 2.77
CA ALA A 115 -22.39 10.66 2.68
C ALA A 115 -22.86 10.58 1.23
N ALA A 116 -22.67 11.64 0.47
CA ALA A 116 -23.04 11.69 -0.95
C ALA A 116 -22.26 10.68 -1.76
N PHE A 117 -20.95 10.58 -1.52
CA PHE A 117 -20.07 9.63 -2.20
C PHE A 117 -20.44 8.18 -1.87
N ALA A 118 -20.72 7.89 -0.59
CA ALA A 118 -21.14 6.55 -0.16
C ALA A 118 -22.43 6.12 -0.86
N ASN A 119 -23.40 7.02 -0.96
CA ASN A 119 -24.66 6.74 -1.66
C ASN A 119 -24.43 6.50 -3.15
N TRP A 120 -23.56 7.30 -3.77
CA TRP A 120 -23.24 7.14 -5.19
C TRP A 120 -22.57 5.79 -5.45
N ILE A 121 -21.59 5.41 -4.63
CA ILE A 121 -20.90 4.11 -4.74
C ILE A 121 -21.89 2.95 -4.60
N GLN A 122 -22.80 3.05 -3.65
CA GLN A 122 -23.82 2.01 -3.42
C GLN A 122 -24.70 1.84 -4.66
N GLY A 123 -25.04 2.93 -5.32
CA GLY A 123 -25.78 2.89 -6.59
C GLY A 123 -25.00 2.17 -7.71
N GLN A 124 -23.69 2.39 -7.78
CA GLN A 124 -22.83 1.73 -8.77
C GLN A 124 -22.78 0.21 -8.55
N ILE A 125 -22.73 -0.22 -7.30
CA ILE A 125 -22.68 -1.65 -6.96
C ILE A 125 -23.98 -2.35 -7.33
N ASN A 126 -25.10 -1.66 -7.19
CA ASN A 126 -26.44 -2.22 -7.42
C ASN A 126 -26.88 -2.19 -8.88
N GLU A 127 -26.09 -1.62 -9.75
CA GLU A 127 -26.29 -1.70 -11.20
C GLU A 127 -25.72 -3.03 -11.74
#